data_6b951c184489e3a58f5e34f48ef69e17
#
_entry.id   6b951c184489e3a58f5e34f48ef69e17
#
_cell.length_a   1.000
_cell.length_b   1.000
_cell.length_c   1.000
_cell.angle_alpha   90.00
_cell.angle_beta   90.00
_cell.angle_gamma   90.00
#
_symmetry.space_group_name_H-M   'P 1'
#
loop_
_entity.id
_entity.type
_entity.pdbx_description
1 polymer ?
#
loop_
_entity_poly.entity_id
_entity_poly.type
_entity_poly.pdbx_seq_one_letter_code
_entity_poly.pdbx_strand_id
1 'polypeptide(L)'
;MYLEKIIFDNRAPFEHLEIDFKNSGVNVITAINGKGKTTILSHIADAFYELARPAYPQEFEGKENKLYRVSSPLYNINSSKPSIVYFRFKDGEDIYDYIDIRGNCTKDQYDKIIDINGKIDFNSFTTELSEQKFSKYWKVQNNDIRRKMFEQNVLTYFPSYRYELPAYLNDSYSNPLKYSINNRFSGYLPNQIEVISDMNSFSNWLLDVLLDMKIGENTQF
;
A
#
# COMPACT_ATOMS: atom_id res chain seq x y z
N MET A 1 2.44 7.56 12.14
CA MET A 1 1.60 6.35 11.94
C MET A 1 2.49 5.12 11.78
N TYR A 2 2.12 3.97 12.31
CA TYR A 2 2.82 2.69 12.12
C TYR A 2 1.81 1.56 11.89
N LEU A 3 2.26 0.47 11.25
CA LEU A 3 1.48 -0.74 11.06
C LEU A 3 1.52 -1.54 12.37
N GLU A 4 0.38 -1.79 12.99
CA GLU A 4 0.26 -2.52 14.27
C GLU A 4 0.02 -4.02 14.04
N LYS A 5 -0.88 -4.36 13.08
CA LYS A 5 -1.26 -5.75 12.84
C LYS A 5 -1.55 -6.01 11.37
N ILE A 6 -1.20 -7.21 10.92
CA ILE A 6 -1.64 -7.76 9.64
C ILE A 6 -2.25 -9.15 9.83
N ILE A 7 -3.30 -9.43 9.04
CA ILE A 7 -3.88 -10.77 8.92
C ILE A 7 -4.08 -11.07 7.44
N PHE A 8 -3.62 -12.23 7.00
CA PHE A 8 -3.91 -12.81 5.69
C PHE A 8 -4.55 -14.17 5.91
N ASP A 9 -5.71 -14.38 5.36
CA ASP A 9 -6.39 -15.68 5.38
C ASP A 9 -6.78 -16.09 3.97
N ASN A 10 -6.46 -17.32 3.59
CA ASN A 10 -6.68 -17.87 2.25
C ASN A 10 -6.18 -16.96 1.11
N ARG A 11 -5.11 -16.20 1.36
CA ARG A 11 -4.47 -15.31 0.39
C ARG A 11 -3.09 -15.85 -0.01
N ALA A 12 -2.95 -16.29 -1.24
CA ALA A 12 -1.68 -16.89 -1.71
C ALA A 12 -0.47 -15.96 -1.43
N PRO A 13 0.63 -16.47 -0.85
CA PRO A 13 0.88 -17.88 -0.54
C PRO A 13 0.47 -18.29 0.90
N PHE A 14 -0.30 -17.50 1.62
CA PHE A 14 -0.67 -17.74 3.02
C PHE A 14 -2.01 -18.45 3.13
N GLU A 15 -2.04 -19.63 3.74
CA GLU A 15 -3.27 -20.25 4.22
C GLU A 15 -3.86 -19.42 5.36
N HIS A 16 -3.03 -19.10 6.34
CA HIS A 16 -3.26 -18.14 7.40
C HIS A 16 -1.95 -17.53 7.86
N LEU A 17 -1.93 -16.21 8.04
CA LEU A 17 -0.80 -15.47 8.58
C LEU A 17 -1.33 -14.33 9.43
N GLU A 18 -0.86 -14.25 10.67
CA GLU A 18 -1.11 -13.12 11.57
C GLU A 18 0.22 -12.64 12.15
N ILE A 19 0.46 -11.33 12.07
CA ILE A 19 1.66 -10.69 12.61
C ILE A 19 1.27 -9.43 13.37
N ASP A 20 1.74 -9.31 14.60
CA ASP A 20 1.71 -8.09 15.39
C ASP A 20 3.06 -7.38 15.27
N PHE A 21 3.04 -6.11 14.91
CA PHE A 21 4.23 -5.27 14.81
C PHE A 21 4.37 -4.41 16.06
N LYS A 22 5.62 -4.23 16.47
CA LYS A 22 5.93 -3.31 17.55
C LYS A 22 6.12 -1.89 17.00
N ASN A 23 5.76 -0.90 17.77
CA ASN A 23 6.11 0.49 17.49
C ASN A 23 7.62 0.72 17.72
N SER A 24 8.43 0.03 16.93
CA SER A 24 9.88 0.19 16.86
C SER A 24 10.21 0.74 15.48
N GLY A 25 11.10 1.71 15.36
CA GLY A 25 11.36 2.38 14.08
C GLY A 25 11.62 1.47 12.88
N VAL A 26 12.02 0.19 13.11
CA VAL A 26 12.28 -0.80 12.05
C VAL A 26 11.64 -2.14 12.41
N ASN A 27 10.83 -2.69 11.50
CA ASN A 27 10.30 -4.05 11.57
C ASN A 27 10.90 -4.86 10.42
N VAL A 28 11.48 -6.04 10.72
CA VAL A 28 12.15 -6.90 9.74
C VAL A 28 11.37 -8.21 9.58
N ILE A 29 10.91 -8.47 8.34
CA ILE A 29 10.26 -9.73 7.97
C ILE A 29 11.26 -10.58 7.17
N THR A 30 11.66 -11.72 7.72
CA THR A 30 12.56 -12.66 7.08
C THR A 30 11.83 -13.96 6.73
N ALA A 31 12.09 -14.47 5.56
CA ALA A 31 11.61 -15.79 5.10
C ALA A 31 12.39 -16.20 3.85
N ILE A 32 12.39 -17.51 3.55
CA ILE A 32 12.93 -18.00 2.26
C ILE A 32 12.15 -17.43 1.07
N ASN A 33 12.75 -17.49 -0.13
CA ASN A 33 12.12 -16.97 -1.34
C ASN A 33 10.80 -17.70 -1.64
N GLY A 34 9.84 -16.96 -2.21
CA GLY A 34 8.50 -17.49 -2.52
C GLY A 34 7.51 -17.52 -1.34
N LYS A 35 7.94 -17.21 -0.11
CA LYS A 35 7.06 -17.26 1.08
C LYS A 35 6.29 -15.97 1.37
N GLY A 36 6.08 -15.10 0.36
CA GLY A 36 5.11 -14.03 0.45
C GLY A 36 5.56 -12.70 1.07
N LYS A 37 6.88 -12.48 1.33
CA LYS A 37 7.36 -11.17 1.83
C LYS A 37 6.90 -10.01 0.96
N THR A 38 7.08 -10.12 -0.35
CA THR A 38 6.64 -9.12 -1.33
C THR A 38 5.12 -8.99 -1.37
N THR A 39 4.38 -10.08 -1.15
CA THR A 39 2.92 -10.07 -1.09
C THR A 39 2.43 -9.18 0.05
N ILE A 40 3.03 -9.27 1.23
CA ILE A 40 2.68 -8.40 2.37
C ILE A 40 2.88 -6.93 2.00
N LEU A 41 4.08 -6.58 1.54
CA LEU A 41 4.43 -5.19 1.21
C LEU A 41 3.58 -4.61 0.07
N SER A 42 3.30 -5.41 -0.96
CA SER A 42 2.46 -4.96 -2.08
C SER A 42 1.01 -4.72 -1.69
N HIS A 43 0.46 -5.49 -0.74
CA HIS A 43 -0.87 -5.24 -0.21
C HIS A 43 -0.94 -3.98 0.66
N ILE A 44 0.12 -3.64 1.38
CA ILE A 44 0.20 -2.37 2.11
C ILE A 44 0.13 -1.20 1.11
N ALA A 45 0.91 -1.26 0.02
CA ALA A 45 0.84 -0.24 -1.03
C ALA A 45 -0.56 -0.14 -1.67
N ASP A 46 -1.21 -1.28 -1.97
CA ASP A 46 -2.57 -1.30 -2.50
C ASP A 46 -3.58 -0.66 -1.55
N ALA A 47 -3.43 -0.88 -0.23
CA ALA A 47 -4.29 -0.25 0.78
C ALA A 47 -4.17 1.28 0.75
N PHE A 48 -2.97 1.82 0.58
CA PHE A 48 -2.78 3.27 0.49
C PHE A 48 -3.37 3.87 -0.80
N TYR A 49 -3.34 3.16 -1.93
CA TYR A 49 -4.06 3.59 -3.14
C TYR A 49 -5.58 3.67 -2.90
N GLU A 50 -6.15 2.70 -2.21
CA GLU A 50 -7.58 2.72 -1.86
C GLU A 50 -7.92 3.79 -0.80
N LEU A 51 -6.97 4.17 0.05
CA LEU A 51 -7.13 5.30 0.97
C LEU A 51 -7.14 6.64 0.22
N ALA A 52 -6.26 6.78 -0.79
CA ALA A 52 -6.10 8.01 -1.56
C ALA A 52 -7.30 8.31 -2.45
N ARG A 53 -7.89 7.27 -3.06
CA ARG A 53 -8.92 7.40 -4.09
C ARG A 53 -10.09 8.33 -3.73
N PRO A 54 -10.80 8.16 -2.59
CA PRO A 54 -11.90 9.06 -2.23
C PRO A 54 -11.45 10.42 -1.68
N ALA A 55 -10.23 10.51 -1.16
CA ALA A 55 -9.69 11.76 -0.62
C ALA A 55 -9.20 12.73 -1.71
N TYR A 56 -8.72 12.17 -2.84
CA TYR A 56 -8.17 12.92 -3.97
C TYR A 56 -8.76 12.44 -5.31
N PRO A 57 -10.08 12.56 -5.51
CA PRO A 57 -10.74 12.04 -6.70
C PRO A 57 -10.15 12.62 -8.01
N GLN A 58 -9.72 13.88 -8.01
CA GLN A 58 -9.10 14.51 -9.18
C GLN A 58 -7.81 13.82 -9.63
N GLU A 59 -7.08 13.17 -8.72
CA GLU A 59 -5.89 12.40 -9.05
C GLU A 59 -6.22 11.17 -9.88
N PHE A 60 -7.40 10.60 -9.67
CA PHE A 60 -7.84 9.35 -10.29
C PHE A 60 -8.84 9.54 -11.43
N GLU A 61 -9.32 10.76 -11.65
CA GLU A 61 -10.25 11.08 -12.73
C GLU A 61 -9.65 10.78 -14.11
N GLY A 62 -10.42 10.14 -14.98
CA GLY A 62 -9.96 9.69 -16.29
C GLY A 62 -8.92 8.55 -16.26
N LYS A 63 -8.66 7.99 -15.08
CA LYS A 63 -7.70 6.90 -14.86
C LYS A 63 -8.38 5.65 -14.31
N GLU A 64 -9.69 5.50 -14.46
CA GLU A 64 -10.49 4.41 -13.90
C GLU A 64 -10.01 3.04 -14.39
N ASN A 65 -9.47 2.99 -15.61
CA ASN A 65 -8.91 1.77 -16.20
C ASN A 65 -7.45 1.50 -15.79
N LYS A 66 -6.80 2.40 -15.07
CA LYS A 66 -5.45 2.18 -14.54
C LYS A 66 -5.55 1.43 -13.21
N LEU A 67 -5.05 0.22 -13.22
CA LEU A 67 -4.93 -0.57 -12.00
C LEU A 67 -3.83 0.04 -11.12
N TYR A 68 -4.21 0.85 -10.15
CA TYR A 68 -3.37 1.23 -9.01
C TYR A 68 -3.28 0.02 -8.07
N ARG A 69 -2.60 -1.01 -8.52
CA ARG A 69 -2.41 -2.24 -7.80
C ARG A 69 -1.00 -2.77 -8.02
N VAL A 70 -0.36 -3.16 -6.94
CA VAL A 70 0.99 -3.72 -6.91
C VAL A 70 0.96 -5.22 -6.59
N SER A 71 -0.06 -5.68 -5.88
CA SER A 71 -0.19 -7.09 -5.51
C SER A 71 -0.53 -7.99 -6.70
N SER A 72 -0.10 -9.25 -6.61
CA SER A 72 -0.39 -10.27 -7.64
C SER A 72 -1.89 -10.49 -7.85
N PRO A 73 -2.36 -10.74 -9.11
CA PRO A 73 -3.74 -11.13 -9.38
C PRO A 73 -4.09 -12.53 -8.88
N LEU A 74 -3.10 -13.41 -8.69
CA LEU A 74 -3.31 -14.72 -8.05
C LEU A 74 -3.61 -14.51 -6.57
N TYR A 75 -4.80 -14.87 -6.14
CA TYR A 75 -5.31 -14.42 -4.86
C TYR A 75 -5.65 -15.58 -3.91
N ASN A 76 -6.75 -16.27 -4.13
CA ASN A 76 -7.20 -17.31 -3.21
C ASN A 76 -6.41 -18.61 -3.40
N ILE A 77 -5.98 -19.24 -2.31
CA ILE A 77 -5.44 -20.60 -2.32
C ILE A 77 -6.57 -21.59 -2.60
N ASN A 78 -7.66 -21.44 -1.86
CA ASN A 78 -8.87 -22.24 -2.04
C ASN A 78 -9.99 -21.34 -2.57
N SER A 79 -10.42 -21.59 -3.81
CA SER A 79 -11.45 -20.80 -4.49
C SER A 79 -12.85 -20.95 -3.89
N SER A 80 -13.09 -21.99 -3.09
CA SER A 80 -14.38 -22.20 -2.40
C SER A 80 -14.52 -21.42 -1.09
N LYS A 81 -13.44 -20.78 -0.63
CA LYS A 81 -13.41 -19.98 0.59
C LYS A 81 -13.14 -18.51 0.26
N PRO A 82 -13.67 -17.57 1.05
CA PRO A 82 -13.25 -16.17 0.93
C PRO A 82 -11.76 -16.03 1.25
N SER A 83 -11.14 -15.02 0.67
CA SER A 83 -9.82 -14.56 1.07
C SER A 83 -9.97 -13.25 1.80
N ILE A 84 -9.28 -13.10 2.92
CA ILE A 84 -9.33 -11.91 3.77
C ILE A 84 -7.91 -11.38 3.97
N VAL A 85 -7.73 -10.09 3.70
CA VAL A 85 -6.53 -9.34 4.07
C VAL A 85 -6.96 -8.19 4.97
N TYR A 86 -6.34 -8.07 6.14
CA TYR A 86 -6.65 -7.06 7.12
C TYR A 86 -5.39 -6.36 7.60
N PHE A 87 -5.44 -5.04 7.69
CA PHE A 87 -4.39 -4.21 8.28
C PHE A 87 -4.96 -3.30 9.35
N ARG A 88 -4.21 -3.18 10.43
CA ARG A 88 -4.42 -2.16 11.44
C ARG A 88 -3.22 -1.23 11.50
N PHE A 89 -3.47 0.05 11.33
CA PHE A 89 -2.51 1.11 11.53
C PHE A 89 -2.86 1.89 12.79
N LYS A 90 -1.85 2.41 13.46
CA LYS A 90 -2.01 3.22 14.67
C LYS A 90 -1.22 4.51 14.57
N ASP A 91 -1.81 5.61 15.04
CA ASP A 91 -1.18 6.93 15.13
C ASP A 91 -1.57 7.59 16.45
N GLY A 92 -0.67 7.55 17.45
CA GLY A 92 -1.03 7.86 18.83
C GLY A 92 -2.13 6.94 19.34
N GLU A 93 -3.28 7.49 19.70
CA GLU A 93 -4.47 6.74 20.15
C GLU A 93 -5.43 6.40 19.01
N ASP A 94 -5.23 6.96 17.82
CA ASP A 94 -6.09 6.73 16.67
C ASP A 94 -5.79 5.38 16.01
N ILE A 95 -6.85 4.64 15.67
CA ILE A 95 -6.79 3.33 15.01
C ILE A 95 -7.45 3.42 13.65
N TYR A 96 -6.72 2.97 12.62
CA TYR A 96 -7.16 2.95 11.24
C TYR A 96 -7.11 1.54 10.70
N ASP A 97 -8.27 0.96 10.44
CA ASP A 97 -8.41 -0.40 9.95
C ASP A 97 -8.75 -0.43 8.45
N TYR A 98 -8.11 -1.35 7.73
CA TYR A 98 -8.37 -1.64 6.33
C TYR A 98 -8.66 -3.12 6.14
N ILE A 99 -9.56 -3.44 5.22
CA ILE A 99 -9.87 -4.81 4.82
C ILE A 99 -10.01 -4.94 3.30
N ASP A 100 -9.54 -6.05 2.76
CA ASP A 100 -9.79 -6.51 1.38
C ASP A 100 -10.33 -7.94 1.45
N ILE A 101 -11.59 -8.15 1.05
CA ILE A 101 -12.24 -9.45 1.01
C ILE A 101 -12.50 -9.83 -0.43
N ARG A 102 -12.22 -11.08 -0.79
CA ARG A 102 -12.55 -11.66 -2.09
C ARG A 102 -13.28 -12.98 -1.96
N GLY A 103 -14.36 -13.09 -2.71
CA GLY A 103 -15.27 -14.22 -2.66
C GLY A 103 -16.37 -14.00 -1.63
N ASN A 104 -17.32 -14.95 -1.60
CA ASN A 104 -18.44 -14.88 -0.68
C ASN A 104 -17.97 -15.14 0.74
N CYS A 105 -18.14 -14.14 1.61
CA CYS A 105 -17.76 -14.18 3.02
C CYS A 105 -19.00 -14.02 3.88
N THR A 106 -19.21 -14.92 4.83
CA THR A 106 -20.26 -14.79 5.83
C THR A 106 -19.75 -14.04 7.04
N LYS A 107 -20.67 -13.47 7.84
CA LYS A 107 -20.33 -12.81 9.10
C LYS A 107 -19.55 -13.73 10.04
N ASP A 108 -19.97 -14.98 10.17
CA ASP A 108 -19.31 -15.97 11.05
C ASP A 108 -17.89 -16.30 10.59
N GLN A 109 -17.66 -16.36 9.27
CA GLN A 109 -16.31 -16.54 8.71
C GLN A 109 -15.42 -15.33 9.01
N TYR A 110 -15.96 -14.12 8.81
CA TYR A 110 -15.27 -12.88 9.10
C TYR A 110 -14.90 -12.76 10.59
N ASP A 111 -15.89 -12.92 11.47
CA ASP A 111 -15.72 -12.77 12.91
C ASP A 111 -14.75 -13.79 13.51
N LYS A 112 -14.68 -15.00 12.92
CA LYS A 112 -13.74 -16.04 13.32
C LYS A 112 -12.29 -15.70 12.96
N ILE A 113 -12.07 -15.03 11.82
CA ILE A 113 -10.73 -14.68 11.34
C ILE A 113 -10.26 -13.36 11.94
N ILE A 114 -11.16 -12.37 12.01
CA ILE A 114 -10.88 -11.03 12.55
C ILE A 114 -11.44 -10.95 13.98
N ASP A 115 -10.73 -11.52 14.92
CA ASP A 115 -11.06 -11.46 16.35
C ASP A 115 -10.25 -10.34 17.04
N ILE A 116 -10.59 -9.09 16.75
CA ILE A 116 -9.89 -7.90 17.24
C ILE A 116 -10.91 -6.89 17.78
N ASN A 117 -10.62 -6.34 18.95
CA ASN A 117 -11.42 -5.26 19.53
C ASN A 117 -11.44 -4.04 18.61
N GLY A 118 -12.62 -3.46 18.41
CA GLY A 118 -12.80 -2.29 17.58
C GLY A 118 -12.60 -2.52 16.08
N LYS A 119 -12.64 -3.77 15.62
CA LYS A 119 -12.57 -4.15 14.20
C LYS A 119 -13.62 -3.44 13.36
N ILE A 120 -13.45 -3.46 12.04
CA ILE A 120 -14.49 -3.05 11.10
C ILE A 120 -15.72 -3.94 11.32
N ASP A 121 -16.89 -3.35 11.47
CA ASP A 121 -18.15 -4.12 11.54
C ASP A 121 -18.42 -4.75 10.16
N PHE A 122 -18.70 -6.04 10.15
CA PHE A 122 -19.04 -6.76 8.93
C PHE A 122 -20.18 -6.10 8.14
N ASN A 123 -21.17 -5.56 8.83
CA ASN A 123 -22.31 -4.89 8.20
C ASN A 123 -21.93 -3.56 7.50
N SER A 124 -20.77 -3.00 7.81
CA SER A 124 -20.31 -1.74 7.18
C SER A 124 -19.96 -1.88 5.70
N PHE A 125 -19.70 -3.09 5.21
CA PHE A 125 -19.28 -3.35 3.82
C PHE A 125 -20.05 -4.48 3.12
N THR A 126 -21.07 -5.07 3.76
CA THR A 126 -21.81 -6.24 3.22
C THR A 126 -22.74 -5.91 2.07
N THR A 127 -23.21 -4.67 1.95
CA THR A 127 -24.04 -4.22 0.81
C THR A 127 -23.31 -4.31 -0.52
N GLU A 128 -21.99 -4.20 -0.52
CA GLU A 128 -21.15 -4.32 -1.72
C GLU A 128 -20.81 -5.78 -2.06
N LEU A 129 -20.79 -6.67 -1.05
CA LEU A 129 -20.47 -8.09 -1.23
C LEU A 129 -21.53 -8.90 -1.98
N SER A 130 -22.81 -8.46 -1.96
CA SER A 130 -23.90 -9.16 -2.62
C SER A 130 -23.82 -9.10 -4.14
N GLU A 131 -23.17 -8.07 -4.70
CA GLU A 131 -23.09 -7.82 -6.15
C GLU A 131 -21.68 -7.99 -6.70
N GLN A 132 -20.65 -7.81 -5.87
CA GLN A 132 -19.24 -7.90 -6.28
C GLN A 132 -18.53 -9.00 -5.50
N LYS A 133 -17.77 -9.82 -6.22
CA LYS A 133 -16.96 -10.91 -5.64
C LYS A 133 -15.75 -10.40 -4.81
N PHE A 134 -15.65 -9.12 -4.55
CA PHE A 134 -14.60 -8.50 -3.73
C PHE A 134 -15.09 -7.19 -3.12
N SER A 135 -14.62 -6.90 -1.92
CA SER A 135 -14.83 -5.63 -1.21
C SER A 135 -13.54 -5.15 -0.59
N LYS A 136 -13.25 -3.88 -0.76
CA LYS A 136 -12.14 -3.17 -0.12
C LYS A 136 -12.69 -2.02 0.68
N TYR A 137 -12.29 -1.92 1.95
CA TYR A 137 -12.89 -0.97 2.84
C TYR A 137 -11.90 -0.43 3.88
N TRP A 138 -11.86 0.89 4.01
CA TRP A 138 -11.23 1.56 5.12
C TRP A 138 -12.27 2.00 6.16
N LYS A 139 -12.03 1.73 7.43
CA LYS A 139 -12.88 2.20 8.53
C LYS A 139 -12.98 3.74 8.57
N VAL A 140 -11.91 4.43 8.17
CA VAL A 140 -11.89 5.88 8.02
C VAL A 140 -12.69 6.29 6.78
N GLN A 141 -13.87 6.87 6.97
CA GLN A 141 -14.72 7.37 5.88
C GLN A 141 -14.60 8.89 5.69
N ASN A 142 -14.11 9.62 6.70
CA ASN A 142 -13.92 11.07 6.62
C ASN A 142 -12.71 11.42 5.75
N ASN A 143 -12.95 12.16 4.66
CA ASN A 143 -11.91 12.53 3.70
C ASN A 143 -10.88 13.52 4.29
N ASP A 144 -11.23 14.34 5.28
CA ASP A 144 -10.28 15.24 5.91
C ASP A 144 -9.27 14.48 6.77
N ILE A 145 -9.72 13.40 7.44
CA ILE A 145 -8.82 12.50 8.16
C ILE A 145 -7.90 11.77 7.17
N ARG A 146 -8.44 11.28 6.03
CA ARG A 146 -7.64 10.65 4.98
C ARG A 146 -6.58 11.60 4.42
N ARG A 147 -6.94 12.86 4.15
CA ARG A 147 -6.01 13.90 3.68
C ARG A 147 -4.89 14.14 4.69
N LYS A 148 -5.24 14.30 5.98
CA LYS A 148 -4.27 14.45 7.06
C LYS A 148 -3.28 13.26 7.13
N MET A 149 -3.76 12.04 6.92
CA MET A 149 -2.89 10.85 6.85
C MET A 149 -1.84 10.97 5.73
N PHE A 150 -2.20 11.49 4.55
CA PHE A 150 -1.25 11.72 3.45
C PHE A 150 -0.32 12.91 3.68
N GLU A 151 -0.79 13.98 4.33
CA GLU A 151 0.02 15.15 4.66
C GLU A 151 1.14 14.81 5.67
N GLN A 152 0.88 13.86 6.56
CA GLN A 152 1.78 13.50 7.67
C GLN A 152 2.61 12.24 7.41
N ASN A 153 2.32 11.48 6.35
CA ASN A 153 2.97 10.21 6.10
C ASN A 153 3.37 10.06 4.63
N VAL A 154 4.53 9.46 4.42
CA VAL A 154 5.06 9.07 3.10
C VAL A 154 5.07 7.56 3.00
N LEU A 155 4.60 7.00 1.88
CA LEU A 155 4.75 5.59 1.54
C LEU A 155 5.72 5.43 0.37
N THR A 156 6.85 4.81 0.63
CA THR A 156 7.80 4.40 -0.41
C THR A 156 7.89 2.89 -0.44
N TYR A 157 7.63 2.30 -1.59
CA TYR A 157 7.67 0.86 -1.81
C TYR A 157 8.79 0.48 -2.78
N PHE A 158 9.71 -0.38 -2.33
CA PHE A 158 10.78 -0.95 -3.14
C PHE A 158 10.45 -2.41 -3.47
N PRO A 159 9.94 -2.70 -4.70
CA PRO A 159 9.59 -4.06 -5.07
C PRO A 159 10.81 -4.95 -5.26
N SER A 160 10.63 -6.26 -5.08
CA SER A 160 11.70 -7.25 -5.21
C SER A 160 12.22 -7.45 -6.65
N TYR A 161 11.47 -7.01 -7.65
CA TYR A 161 11.86 -7.09 -9.06
C TYR A 161 12.71 -5.91 -9.53
N ARG A 162 13.24 -5.12 -8.60
CA ARG A 162 14.30 -4.15 -8.93
C ARG A 162 15.47 -4.89 -9.55
N TYR A 163 15.93 -4.41 -10.67
CA TYR A 163 17.16 -4.93 -11.24
C TYR A 163 18.08 -3.78 -11.63
N GLU A 164 19.36 -3.99 -11.40
CA GLU A 164 20.43 -3.16 -11.92
C GLU A 164 20.93 -3.78 -13.21
N LEU A 165 20.95 -3.00 -14.28
CA LEU A 165 21.77 -3.36 -15.41
C LEU A 165 23.24 -3.22 -14.99
N PRO A 166 24.07 -4.28 -15.16
CA PRO A 166 25.50 -4.14 -14.94
C PRO A 166 26.07 -2.94 -15.68
N ALA A 167 27.03 -2.26 -15.09
CA ALA A 167 27.61 -1.03 -15.66
C ALA A 167 27.98 -1.13 -17.13
N TYR A 168 28.54 -2.28 -17.55
CA TYR A 168 28.94 -2.54 -18.93
C TYR A 168 27.79 -2.77 -19.92
N LEU A 169 26.55 -2.95 -19.42
CA LEU A 169 25.32 -3.06 -20.22
C LEU A 169 24.45 -1.80 -20.12
N ASN A 170 24.88 -0.83 -19.36
CA ASN A 170 24.10 0.35 -19.06
C ASN A 170 24.69 1.56 -19.78
N ASP A 171 24.12 1.94 -20.93
CA ASP A 171 24.51 3.14 -21.67
C ASP A 171 24.38 4.44 -20.85
N SER A 172 23.70 4.38 -19.69
CA SER A 172 23.56 5.50 -18.76
C SER A 172 24.88 5.89 -18.08
N TYR A 173 25.89 5.02 -18.05
CA TYR A 173 27.22 5.37 -17.53
C TYR A 173 27.99 6.32 -18.47
N SER A 174 27.67 6.32 -19.75
CA SER A 174 28.22 7.24 -20.73
C SER A 174 27.39 8.50 -20.94
N ASN A 175 26.14 8.54 -20.44
CA ASN A 175 25.26 9.68 -20.52
C ASN A 175 25.09 10.34 -19.14
N PRO A 176 25.13 11.67 -19.05
CA PRO A 176 24.79 12.36 -17.80
C PRO A 176 23.38 11.97 -17.38
N LEU A 177 23.20 11.76 -16.07
CA LEU A 177 21.90 11.48 -15.46
C LEU A 177 20.86 12.46 -16.04
N LYS A 178 19.94 11.94 -16.82
CA LYS A 178 18.78 12.72 -17.27
C LYS A 178 17.77 12.68 -16.14
N TYR A 179 17.64 13.80 -15.46
CA TYR A 179 16.54 14.00 -14.53
C TYR A 179 15.22 13.92 -15.32
N SER A 180 14.39 12.96 -15.00
CA SER A 180 13.04 12.84 -15.55
C SER A 180 12.07 12.72 -14.39
N ILE A 181 11.20 13.69 -14.23
CA ILE A 181 10.07 13.60 -13.31
C ILE A 181 9.07 12.64 -13.93
N ASN A 182 9.08 11.42 -13.50
CA ASN A 182 8.12 10.41 -13.96
C ASN A 182 6.88 10.46 -13.05
N ASN A 183 6.10 11.53 -13.17
CA ASN A 183 4.90 11.74 -12.38
C ASN A 183 3.82 10.73 -12.76
N ARG A 184 3.73 9.64 -12.02
CA ARG A 184 2.59 8.71 -12.06
C ARG A 184 1.31 9.39 -11.62
N PHE A 185 1.42 10.37 -10.74
CA PHE A 185 0.35 11.20 -10.19
C PHE A 185 0.36 12.60 -10.81
N SER A 186 -0.81 13.23 -10.84
CA SER A 186 -1.00 14.56 -11.41
C SER A 186 -0.67 15.70 -10.44
N GLY A 187 -0.18 15.37 -9.22
CA GLY A 187 0.25 16.36 -8.22
C GLY A 187 -0.83 16.79 -7.23
N TYR A 188 -1.97 16.12 -7.20
CA TYR A 188 -3.02 16.39 -6.20
C TYR A 188 -2.76 15.73 -4.84
N LEU A 189 -1.91 14.70 -4.79
CA LEU A 189 -1.47 14.09 -3.55
C LEU A 189 -0.36 14.94 -2.93
N PRO A 190 -0.45 15.32 -1.66
CA PRO A 190 0.60 16.08 -0.97
C PRO A 190 1.91 15.28 -0.85
N ASN A 191 1.78 13.97 -0.61
CA ASN A 191 2.88 13.02 -0.60
C ASN A 191 2.53 11.86 -1.54
N GLN A 192 3.36 11.65 -2.54
CA GLN A 192 3.11 10.59 -3.52
C GLN A 192 3.32 9.21 -2.91
N ILE A 193 2.57 8.22 -3.42
CA ILE A 193 2.83 6.81 -3.13
C ILE A 193 3.90 6.35 -4.11
N GLU A 194 5.14 6.28 -3.66
CA GLU A 194 6.28 5.97 -4.51
C GLU A 194 6.48 4.46 -4.64
N VAL A 195 6.59 3.98 -5.88
CA VAL A 195 6.97 2.60 -6.21
C VAL A 195 8.27 2.64 -7.01
N ILE A 196 9.37 2.39 -6.33
CA ILE A 196 10.72 2.49 -6.90
C ILE A 196 11.15 1.14 -7.43
N SER A 197 11.04 0.94 -8.75
CA SER A 197 11.27 -0.35 -9.42
C SER A 197 12.69 -0.52 -10.01
N ASP A 198 13.44 0.56 -10.18
CA ASP A 198 14.79 0.53 -10.73
C ASP A 198 15.70 1.59 -10.08
N MET A 199 17.02 1.48 -10.34
CA MET A 199 18.00 2.40 -9.75
C MET A 199 17.94 3.80 -10.34
N ASN A 200 17.47 3.96 -11.59
CA ASN A 200 17.30 5.28 -12.19
C ASN A 200 16.14 6.01 -11.48
N SER A 201 15.03 5.32 -11.23
CA SER A 201 13.91 5.84 -10.45
C SER A 201 14.35 6.21 -9.04
N PHE A 202 15.18 5.39 -8.39
CA PHE A 202 15.74 5.69 -7.08
C PHE A 202 16.65 6.93 -7.09
N SER A 203 17.55 7.03 -8.08
CA SER A 203 18.46 8.18 -8.24
C SER A 203 17.68 9.47 -8.50
N ASN A 204 16.64 9.42 -9.33
CA ASN A 204 15.76 10.57 -9.58
C ASN A 204 15.00 10.98 -8.31
N TRP A 205 14.45 10.03 -7.58
CA TRP A 205 13.80 10.30 -6.29
C TRP A 205 14.75 10.92 -5.28
N LEU A 206 15.99 10.40 -5.17
CA LEU A 206 17.00 10.95 -4.27
C LEU A 206 17.38 12.38 -4.66
N LEU A 207 17.53 12.66 -5.97
CA LEU A 207 17.80 14.01 -6.47
C LEU A 207 16.64 14.97 -6.15
N ASP A 208 15.41 14.52 -6.29
CA ASP A 208 14.21 15.29 -5.98
C ASP A 208 14.21 15.69 -4.49
N VAL A 209 14.41 14.73 -3.60
CA VAL A 209 14.53 14.98 -2.15
C VAL A 209 15.65 15.97 -1.83
N LEU A 210 16.83 15.82 -2.46
CA LEU A 210 17.95 16.72 -2.25
C LEU A 210 17.69 18.15 -2.76
N LEU A 211 16.97 18.28 -3.88
CA LEU A 211 16.59 19.58 -4.43
C LEU A 211 15.57 20.27 -3.54
N ASP A 212 14.57 19.55 -3.06
CA ASP A 212 13.55 20.09 -2.15
C ASP A 212 14.16 20.56 -0.82
N MET A 213 15.11 19.80 -0.26
CA MET A 213 15.86 20.23 0.92
C MET A 213 16.61 21.54 0.70
N LYS A 214 17.31 21.70 -0.45
CA LYS A 214 18.03 22.93 -0.77
C LYS A 214 17.13 24.13 -1.04
N ILE A 215 15.96 23.93 -1.62
CA ILE A 215 14.97 25.01 -1.85
C ILE A 215 14.40 25.44 -0.50
N GLY A 216 14.12 24.52 0.41
CA GLY A 216 13.63 24.82 1.76
C GLY A 216 14.65 25.62 2.60
N GLU A 217 15.95 25.36 2.44
CA GLU A 217 17.01 26.15 3.12
C GLU A 217 17.14 27.57 2.59
N ASN A 218 16.85 27.80 1.31
CA ASN A 218 16.95 29.13 0.67
C ASN A 218 15.71 30.01 0.85
N THR A 219 14.64 29.51 1.43
CA THR A 219 13.39 30.27 1.71
C THR A 219 13.33 30.85 3.14
N GLN A 220 14.40 30.73 3.92
CA GLN A 220 14.54 31.40 5.21
C GLN A 220 15.35 32.73 5.10
N PHE A 221 14.86 33.65 4.26
CA PHE A 221 15.29 35.05 4.27
C PHE A 221 14.08 35.97 4.39
#